data_11faeec671f96abb1da8f491f36b70da
#
_entry.id   11faeec671f96abb1da8f491f36b70da
#
_cell.length_a   1.000
_cell.length_b   1.000
_cell.length_c   1.000
_cell.angle_alpha   90.00
_cell.angle_beta   90.00
_cell.angle_gamma   90.00
#
_symmetry.space_group_name_H-M   'P 1'
#
loop_
_entity.id
_entity.type
_entity.pdbx_description
1 polymer ?
#
loop_
_entity_poly.entity_id
_entity_poly.type
_entity_poly.pdbx_seq_one_letter_code
_entity_poly.pdbx_strand_id
1 'polypeptide(L)'
;MRLSSRFILDNLFLLAAAFLVVASMTWSAGVAGWIAFGVSAAITVIAGTSAVLTARSGRKLGHGLVGLVALWSLVAALAFSGTLLTWLVFADALAVGVIALADLTAHEATTEKVVHQLVVHDGTTAEQRAAA
;
A
#
# COMPACT_ATOMS: atom_id res chain seq x y z
N MET A 1 7.87 1.32 21.16
CA MET A 1 7.67 0.56 19.91
C MET A 1 8.00 1.47 18.74
N ARG A 2 9.00 1.16 17.92
CA ARG A 2 9.27 1.91 16.67
C ARG A 2 8.41 1.29 15.58
N LEU A 3 7.33 1.97 15.19
CA LEU A 3 6.54 1.59 14.01
C LEU A 3 7.50 1.55 12.80
N SER A 4 7.49 0.46 12.05
CA SER A 4 8.31 0.39 10.85
C SER A 4 7.80 1.42 9.84
N SER A 5 8.70 2.10 9.15
CA SER A 5 8.34 3.09 8.12
C SER A 5 7.43 2.49 7.03
N ARG A 6 7.51 1.18 6.83
CA ARG A 6 6.66 0.42 5.92
C ARG A 6 5.21 0.37 6.39
N PHE A 7 4.98 0.00 7.64
CA PHE A 7 3.64 -0.02 8.24
C PHE A 7 2.95 1.35 8.13
N ILE A 8 3.72 2.43 8.32
CA ILE A 8 3.21 3.80 8.18
C ILE A 8 2.80 4.09 6.72
N LEU A 9 3.61 3.69 5.74
CA LEU A 9 3.32 3.91 4.32
C LEU A 9 2.10 3.12 3.85
N ASP A 10 1.99 1.85 4.22
CA ASP A 10 0.87 1.00 3.84
C ASP A 10 -0.46 1.51 4.44
N ASN A 11 -0.43 1.96 5.70
CA ASN A 11 -1.58 2.61 6.31
C ASN A 11 -1.93 3.94 5.65
N LEU A 12 -0.94 4.73 5.24
CA LEU A 12 -1.16 5.99 4.54
C LEU A 12 -1.84 5.74 3.18
N PHE A 13 -1.39 4.72 2.43
CA PHE A 13 -2.03 4.35 1.17
C PHE A 13 -3.45 3.83 1.37
N LEU A 14 -3.69 3.05 2.40
CA LEU A 14 -5.02 2.56 2.74
C LEU A 14 -5.97 3.70 3.10
N LEU A 15 -5.52 4.66 3.92
CA LEU A 15 -6.29 5.85 4.28
C LEU A 15 -6.57 6.73 3.06
N ALA A 16 -5.59 6.92 2.18
CA ALA A 16 -5.76 7.67 0.95
C ALA A 16 -6.78 7.00 0.01
N ALA A 17 -6.73 5.68 -0.12
CA ALA A 17 -7.68 4.90 -0.89
C ALA A 17 -9.10 5.01 -0.32
N ALA A 18 -9.28 4.85 0.99
CA ALA A 18 -10.57 5.00 1.66
C ALA A 18 -11.14 6.41 1.48
N PHE A 19 -10.29 7.43 1.61
CA PHE A 19 -10.67 8.82 1.36
C PHE A 19 -11.16 9.04 -0.07
N LEU A 20 -10.46 8.49 -1.08
CA LEU A 20 -10.86 8.61 -2.48
C LEU A 20 -12.17 7.89 -2.79
N VAL A 21 -12.44 6.74 -2.16
CA VAL A 21 -13.73 6.05 -2.27
C VAL A 21 -14.85 6.96 -1.79
N VAL A 22 -14.72 7.56 -0.61
CA VAL A 22 -15.71 8.49 -0.06
C VAL A 22 -15.82 9.73 -0.95
N ALA A 23 -14.71 10.29 -1.38
CA ALA A 23 -14.66 11.48 -2.22
C ALA A 23 -15.40 11.25 -3.55
N SER A 24 -15.21 10.11 -4.20
CA SER A 24 -15.85 9.78 -5.48
C SER A 24 -17.38 9.67 -5.38
N MET A 25 -17.89 9.30 -4.20
CA MET A 25 -19.34 9.13 -3.97
C MET A 25 -20.02 10.38 -3.40
N THR A 26 -19.27 11.27 -2.76
CA THR A 26 -19.84 12.41 -2.02
C THR A 26 -19.80 13.71 -2.82
N TRP A 27 -18.77 13.91 -3.65
CA TRP A 27 -18.55 15.16 -4.37
C TRP A 27 -18.86 15.04 -5.86
N SER A 28 -19.05 16.19 -6.51
CA SER A 28 -19.23 16.22 -7.96
C SER A 28 -18.00 15.66 -8.68
N ALA A 29 -18.21 15.08 -9.86
CA ALA A 29 -17.14 14.44 -10.65
C ALA A 29 -15.93 15.36 -10.88
N GLY A 30 -16.14 16.66 -11.05
CA GLY A 30 -15.06 17.64 -11.22
C GLY A 30 -14.20 17.80 -9.95
N VAL A 31 -14.84 17.95 -8.79
CA VAL A 31 -14.12 18.07 -7.50
C VAL A 31 -13.44 16.78 -7.15
N ALA A 32 -14.13 15.64 -7.27
CA ALA A 32 -13.55 14.31 -7.02
C ALA A 32 -12.35 14.04 -7.94
N GLY A 33 -12.42 14.46 -9.21
CA GLY A 33 -11.32 14.34 -10.17
C GLY A 33 -10.07 15.12 -9.75
N TRP A 34 -10.21 16.37 -9.30
CA TRP A 34 -9.08 17.16 -8.83
C TRP A 34 -8.46 16.61 -7.54
N ILE A 35 -9.29 16.11 -6.62
CA ILE A 35 -8.83 15.44 -5.41
C ILE A 35 -8.08 14.15 -5.78
N ALA A 36 -8.65 13.34 -6.67
CA ALA A 36 -8.00 12.12 -7.15
C ALA A 36 -6.67 12.43 -7.82
N PHE A 37 -6.58 13.47 -8.64
CA PHE A 37 -5.33 13.92 -9.26
C PHE A 37 -4.27 14.26 -8.19
N GLY A 38 -4.61 15.07 -7.21
CA GLY A 38 -3.67 15.47 -6.14
C GLY A 38 -3.19 14.28 -5.30
N VAL A 39 -4.11 13.40 -4.89
CA VAL A 39 -3.77 12.20 -4.10
C VAL A 39 -2.93 11.23 -4.92
N SER A 40 -3.29 10.98 -6.18
CA SER A 40 -2.54 10.08 -7.07
C SER A 40 -1.15 10.60 -7.39
N ALA A 41 -0.98 11.91 -7.54
CA ALA A 41 0.33 12.54 -7.70
C ALA A 41 1.20 12.31 -6.46
N ALA A 42 0.66 12.51 -5.26
CA ALA A 42 1.38 12.25 -4.02
C ALA A 42 1.77 10.76 -3.88
N ILE A 43 0.84 9.84 -4.15
CA ILE A 43 1.10 8.39 -4.11
C ILE A 43 2.19 8.02 -5.12
N THR A 44 2.13 8.55 -6.34
CA THR A 44 3.13 8.27 -7.40
C THR A 44 4.53 8.69 -6.94
N VAL A 45 4.68 9.88 -6.36
CA VAL A 45 5.97 10.37 -5.85
C VAL A 45 6.47 9.50 -4.70
N ILE A 46 5.62 9.18 -3.72
CA ILE A 46 5.98 8.38 -2.55
C ILE A 46 6.32 6.93 -2.96
N ALA A 47 5.49 6.30 -3.78
CA ALA A 47 5.72 4.94 -4.25
C ALA A 47 6.95 4.86 -5.16
N GLY A 48 7.14 5.82 -6.06
CA GLY A 48 8.29 5.91 -6.94
C GLY A 48 9.60 6.07 -6.19
N THR A 49 9.67 7.00 -5.25
CA THR A 49 10.86 7.17 -4.39
C THR A 49 11.14 5.95 -3.54
N SER A 50 10.11 5.33 -2.97
CA SER A 50 10.23 4.11 -2.18
C SER A 50 10.74 2.93 -3.03
N ALA A 51 10.28 2.78 -4.27
CA ALA A 51 10.73 1.73 -5.19
C ALA A 51 12.21 1.90 -5.58
N VAL A 52 12.66 3.13 -5.79
CA VAL A 52 14.07 3.44 -6.13
C VAL A 52 14.99 3.17 -4.94
N LEU A 53 14.59 3.57 -3.73
CA LEU A 53 15.39 3.43 -2.52
C LEU A 53 15.43 2.00 -1.97
N THR A 54 14.54 1.11 -2.44
CA THR A 54 14.46 -0.27 -1.93
C THR A 54 15.36 -1.22 -2.73
N ALA A 55 16.32 -1.86 -2.05
CA ALA A 55 17.26 -2.82 -2.67
C ALA A 55 16.65 -4.22 -2.94
N ARG A 56 15.55 -4.61 -2.28
CA ARG A 56 14.95 -5.95 -2.37
C ARG A 56 13.94 -6.05 -3.52
N SER A 57 14.16 -7.00 -4.44
CA SER A 57 13.34 -7.20 -5.65
C SER A 57 11.85 -7.44 -5.41
N GLY A 58 11.46 -8.19 -4.38
CA GLY A 58 10.04 -8.46 -4.09
C GLY A 58 9.24 -7.22 -3.64
N ARG A 59 9.90 -6.26 -2.97
CA ARG A 59 9.28 -5.00 -2.58
C ARG A 59 9.13 -4.00 -3.74
N LYS A 60 10.03 -4.08 -4.72
CA LYS A 60 9.95 -3.24 -5.92
C LYS A 60 8.67 -3.48 -6.70
N LEU A 61 8.18 -4.73 -6.72
CA LEU A 61 6.95 -5.10 -7.41
C LEU A 61 5.70 -4.45 -6.76
N GLY A 62 5.56 -4.50 -5.44
CA GLY A 62 4.41 -3.90 -4.75
C GLY A 62 4.35 -2.38 -4.94
N HIS A 63 5.45 -1.69 -4.64
CA HIS A 63 5.51 -0.23 -4.82
C HIS A 63 5.44 0.17 -6.30
N GLY A 64 5.98 -0.65 -7.21
CA GLY A 64 5.88 -0.44 -8.65
C GLY A 64 4.45 -0.53 -9.16
N LEU A 65 3.66 -1.51 -8.69
CA LEU A 65 2.24 -1.66 -9.02
C LEU A 65 1.41 -0.49 -8.51
N VAL A 66 1.60 -0.09 -7.25
CA VAL A 66 0.93 1.10 -6.69
C VAL A 66 1.28 2.35 -7.48
N GLY A 67 2.57 2.55 -7.82
CA GLY A 67 3.01 3.67 -8.64
C GLY A 67 2.41 3.66 -10.04
N LEU A 68 2.28 2.48 -10.66
CA LEU A 68 1.67 2.33 -11.99
C LEU A 68 0.17 2.66 -11.97
N VAL A 69 -0.57 2.16 -10.97
CA VAL A 69 -1.99 2.47 -10.80
C VAL A 69 -2.18 3.96 -10.55
N ALA A 70 -1.37 4.57 -9.67
CA ALA A 70 -1.44 5.99 -9.39
C ALA A 70 -1.11 6.86 -10.63
N LEU A 71 -0.12 6.44 -11.45
CA LEU A 71 0.19 7.10 -12.72
C LEU A 71 -0.97 7.00 -13.71
N TRP A 72 -1.61 5.83 -13.80
CA TRP A 72 -2.82 5.64 -14.59
C TRP A 72 -3.94 6.56 -14.12
N SER A 73 -4.18 6.66 -12.81
CA SER A 73 -5.17 7.56 -12.23
C SER A 73 -4.93 9.02 -12.59
N LEU A 74 -3.67 9.47 -12.66
CA LEU A 74 -3.32 10.81 -13.14
C LEU A 74 -3.77 11.04 -14.58
N VAL A 75 -3.48 10.08 -15.47
CA VAL A 75 -3.89 10.14 -16.88
C VAL A 75 -5.41 10.11 -16.98
N ALA A 76 -6.07 9.24 -16.24
CA ALA A 76 -7.52 9.12 -16.23
C ALA A 76 -8.21 10.41 -15.76
N ALA A 77 -7.70 11.06 -14.71
CA ALA A 77 -8.23 12.33 -14.20
C ALA A 77 -8.14 13.48 -15.20
N LEU A 78 -7.17 13.45 -16.11
CA LEU A 78 -7.01 14.47 -17.15
C LEU A 78 -7.77 14.14 -18.45
N ALA A 79 -7.91 12.84 -18.76
CA ALA A 79 -8.48 12.38 -20.03
C ALA A 79 -10.00 12.19 -19.99
N PHE A 80 -10.57 11.91 -18.81
CA PHE A 80 -11.98 11.59 -18.65
C PHE A 80 -12.71 12.62 -17.80
N SER A 81 -14.04 12.69 -17.96
CA SER A 81 -14.91 13.61 -17.20
C SER A 81 -16.27 12.97 -16.92
N GLY A 82 -17.05 13.61 -16.05
CA GLY A 82 -18.40 13.16 -15.73
C GLY A 82 -18.45 11.82 -14.98
N THR A 83 -19.51 11.06 -15.19
CA THR A 83 -19.78 9.81 -14.49
C THR A 83 -18.69 8.74 -14.70
N LEU A 84 -18.08 8.71 -15.89
CA LEU A 84 -17.01 7.79 -16.19
C LEU A 84 -15.78 8.03 -15.29
N LEU A 85 -15.40 9.30 -15.10
CA LEU A 85 -14.31 9.67 -14.19
C LEU A 85 -14.62 9.23 -12.76
N THR A 86 -15.84 9.42 -12.27
CA THR A 86 -16.25 8.98 -10.92
C THR A 86 -16.02 7.48 -10.74
N TRP A 87 -16.44 6.65 -11.69
CA TRP A 87 -16.26 5.19 -11.62
C TRP A 87 -14.80 4.78 -11.76
N LEU A 88 -14.01 5.48 -12.58
CA LEU A 88 -12.58 5.23 -12.69
C LEU A 88 -11.85 5.54 -11.37
N VAL A 89 -12.13 6.70 -10.77
CA VAL A 89 -11.56 7.10 -9.47
C VAL A 89 -11.92 6.08 -8.38
N PHE A 90 -13.17 5.60 -8.37
CA PHE A 90 -13.63 4.59 -7.43
C PHE A 90 -12.90 3.25 -7.64
N ALA A 91 -12.77 2.78 -8.88
CA ALA A 91 -12.09 1.53 -9.21
C ALA A 91 -10.59 1.59 -8.87
N ASP A 92 -9.92 2.71 -9.18
CA ASP A 92 -8.51 2.93 -8.85
C ASP A 92 -8.28 2.98 -7.34
N ALA A 93 -9.17 3.65 -6.60
CA ALA A 93 -9.11 3.69 -5.14
C ALA A 93 -9.25 2.29 -4.52
N LEU A 94 -10.17 1.47 -5.04
CA LEU A 94 -10.29 0.06 -4.62
C LEU A 94 -9.04 -0.74 -4.95
N ALA A 95 -8.46 -0.58 -6.13
CA ALA A 95 -7.24 -1.28 -6.52
C ALA A 95 -6.07 -0.93 -5.60
N VAL A 96 -5.84 0.34 -5.31
CA VAL A 96 -4.79 0.78 -4.36
C VAL A 96 -5.06 0.23 -2.96
N GLY A 97 -6.31 0.26 -2.49
CA GLY A 97 -6.71 -0.27 -1.19
C GLY A 97 -6.44 -1.78 -1.08
N VAL A 98 -6.81 -2.56 -2.09
CA VAL A 98 -6.56 -4.02 -2.13
C VAL A 98 -5.06 -4.33 -2.12
N ILE A 99 -4.25 -3.59 -2.91
CA ILE A 99 -2.79 -3.78 -2.95
C ILE A 99 -2.18 -3.45 -1.57
N ALA A 100 -2.59 -2.34 -0.95
CA ALA A 100 -2.10 -1.94 0.37
C ALA A 100 -2.47 -2.96 1.46
N LEU A 101 -3.70 -3.50 1.44
CA LEU A 101 -4.14 -4.57 2.34
C LEU A 101 -3.35 -5.86 2.12
N ALA A 102 -3.10 -6.25 0.87
CA ALA A 102 -2.33 -7.45 0.55
C ALA A 102 -0.88 -7.33 1.04
N ASP A 103 -0.25 -6.15 0.91
CA ASP A 103 1.12 -5.93 1.41
C ASP A 103 1.17 -5.93 2.94
N LEU A 104 0.15 -5.36 3.59
CA LEU A 104 0.02 -5.37 5.05
C LEU A 104 -0.15 -6.79 5.60
N THR A 105 -1.04 -7.60 5.03
CA THR A 105 -1.26 -9.00 5.44
C THR A 105 -0.04 -9.87 5.18
N ALA A 106 0.66 -9.68 4.07
CA ALA A 106 1.92 -10.38 3.79
C ALA A 106 3.03 -10.01 4.80
N HIS A 107 3.01 -8.78 5.31
CA HIS A 107 3.96 -8.35 6.33
C HIS A 107 3.71 -9.02 7.68
N GLU A 108 2.47 -9.09 8.12
CA GLU A 108 2.10 -9.77 9.39
C GLU A 108 2.45 -11.25 9.35
N ALA A 109 2.09 -11.95 8.27
CA ALA A 109 2.39 -13.38 8.10
C ALA A 109 3.90 -13.70 8.12
N THR A 110 4.74 -12.78 7.62
CA THR A 110 6.20 -12.94 7.65
C THR A 110 6.79 -12.67 9.03
N THR A 111 6.22 -11.73 9.79
CA THR A 111 6.68 -11.39 11.14
C THR A 111 6.36 -12.51 12.12
N GLU A 112 5.19 -13.12 12.02
CA GLU A 112 4.76 -14.23 12.86
C GLU A 112 5.64 -15.49 12.68
N LYS A 113 6.03 -15.80 11.43
CA LYS A 113 6.96 -16.90 11.14
C LYS A 113 8.34 -16.73 11.80
N VAL A 114 8.87 -15.50 11.79
CA VAL A 114 10.20 -15.22 12.40
C VAL A 114 10.15 -15.38 13.91
N VAL A 115 9.09 -14.90 14.56
CA VAL A 115 8.92 -15.06 16.02
C VAL A 115 8.80 -16.52 16.40
N HIS A 116 8.04 -17.32 15.66
CA HIS A 116 7.89 -18.77 15.93
C HIS A 116 9.21 -19.53 15.79
N GLN A 117 10.02 -19.22 14.78
CA GLN A 117 11.33 -19.84 14.59
C GLN A 117 12.32 -19.50 15.72
N LEU A 118 12.30 -18.27 16.22
CA LEU A 118 13.16 -17.86 17.34
C LEU A 118 12.80 -18.58 18.64
N VAL A 119 11.51 -18.71 18.95
CA VAL A 119 11.04 -19.42 20.16
C VAL A 119 11.41 -20.91 20.13
N VAL A 120 11.28 -21.56 18.98
CA VAL A 120 11.67 -23.00 18.83
C VAL A 120 13.17 -23.18 18.96
N HIS A 121 13.98 -22.26 18.46
CA HIS A 121 15.43 -22.37 18.52
C HIS A 121 15.99 -22.20 19.96
N ASP A 122 15.42 -21.27 20.72
CA ASP A 122 15.79 -21.07 22.13
C ASP A 122 15.39 -22.26 23.01
N GLY A 123 14.24 -22.90 22.75
CA GLY A 123 13.78 -24.10 23.45
C GLY A 123 14.72 -25.29 23.28
N THR A 124 15.16 -25.57 22.06
CA THR A 124 16.08 -26.68 21.76
C THR A 124 17.48 -26.50 22.36
N THR A 125 17.98 -25.28 22.40
CA THR A 125 19.28 -24.95 22.99
C THR A 125 19.26 -25.06 24.51
N ALA A 126 18.16 -24.72 25.16
CA ALA A 126 17.99 -24.87 26.60
C ALA A 126 17.89 -26.35 27.01
N GLU A 127 17.14 -27.16 26.26
CA GLU A 127 17.02 -28.61 26.49
C GLU A 127 18.36 -29.36 26.31
N GLN A 128 19.12 -29.02 25.27
CA GLN A 128 20.44 -29.58 25.04
C GLN A 128 21.47 -29.22 26.15
N ARG A 129 21.39 -28.02 26.73
CA ARG A 129 22.23 -27.63 27.87
C ARG A 129 21.85 -28.32 29.18
N ALA A 130 20.58 -28.67 29.36
CA ALA A 130 20.10 -29.37 30.54
C ALA A 130 20.44 -30.88 30.52
N ALA A 131 20.72 -31.44 29.32
CA ALA A 131 21.01 -32.84 29.10
C ALA A 131 22.55 -33.16 29.08
N ALA A 132 23.41 -32.14 29.15
CA ALA A 132 24.88 -32.25 29.18
C ALA A 132 25.43 -32.02 30.59
#